data_24c22a121e71265bcbe364ecc8ecb9f2
#
_entry.id   24c22a121e71265bcbe364ecc8ecb9f2
#
_cell.length_a   1.000
_cell.length_b   1.000
_cell.length_c   1.000
_cell.angle_alpha   90.00
_cell.angle_beta   90.00
_cell.angle_gamma   90.00
#
_symmetry.space_group_name_H-M   'P 1'
#
loop_
_entity.id
_entity.type
_entity.pdbx_description
1 polymer ?
#
loop_
_entity_poly.entity_id
_entity_poly.type
_entity_poly.pdbx_seq_one_letter_code
_entity_poly.pdbx_strand_id
1 'polypeptide(L)'
;MPPIFSFFRGSNLRRKVRFHNSCRYNLDNNDQYDVNKLFGFGYGLEHHHKNSARFGWRYEPTIDKIILYAYVYHNKYRLITRLAELEFNKEYELAITINGNAYFFSLELS
;
A
#
# COMPACT_ATOMS: atom_id res chain seq x y z
N MET A 1 -21.68 20.26 -8.95
CA MET A 1 -20.85 19.10 -9.11
C MET A 1 -19.39 19.40 -9.36
N PRO A 2 -19.03 20.23 -10.32
CA PRO A 2 -17.61 20.48 -10.58
C PRO A 2 -16.79 20.80 -9.36
N PRO A 3 -17.25 21.60 -8.40
CA PRO A 3 -16.43 21.91 -7.23
C PRO A 3 -16.01 20.68 -6.46
N ILE A 4 -16.81 19.64 -6.53
CA ILE A 4 -16.49 18.39 -5.82
C ILE A 4 -15.23 17.77 -6.37
N PHE A 5 -14.99 17.92 -7.66
CA PHE A 5 -13.80 17.35 -8.26
C PHE A 5 -12.52 17.95 -7.72
N SER A 6 -12.56 19.23 -7.40
CA SER A 6 -11.35 19.86 -6.87
C SER A 6 -11.01 19.34 -5.49
N PHE A 7 -11.98 18.83 -4.74
CA PHE A 7 -11.69 18.23 -3.45
C PHE A 7 -10.96 16.91 -3.58
N PHE A 8 -11.11 16.25 -4.72
CA PHE A 8 -10.51 14.94 -4.91
C PHE A 8 -9.19 14.99 -5.66
N ARG A 9 -8.72 16.17 -6.02
CA ARG A 9 -7.50 16.30 -6.81
C ARG A 9 -6.31 15.62 -6.16
N GLY A 10 -6.15 15.78 -4.88
CA GLY A 10 -5.04 15.17 -4.17
C GLY A 10 -5.36 13.83 -3.58
N SER A 11 -6.53 13.28 -3.85
CA SER A 11 -7.00 12.11 -3.15
C SER A 11 -6.94 10.83 -3.98
N ASN A 12 -6.27 10.88 -5.10
CA ASN A 12 -5.99 9.69 -5.90
C ASN A 12 -4.48 9.62 -6.11
N LEU A 13 -3.90 8.52 -5.67
CA LEU A 13 -2.46 8.31 -5.80
C LEU A 13 -2.25 7.00 -6.54
N ARG A 14 -1.57 7.08 -7.68
CA ARG A 14 -1.40 5.94 -8.57
C ARG A 14 0.06 5.78 -8.93
N ARG A 15 0.55 4.54 -8.88
CA ARG A 15 1.94 4.24 -9.21
C ARG A 15 2.02 2.91 -9.92
N LYS A 16 2.96 2.83 -10.86
CA LYS A 16 3.35 1.55 -11.45
C LYS A 16 4.52 1.01 -10.65
N VAL A 17 4.46 -0.26 -10.31
CA VAL A 17 5.50 -0.90 -9.50
C VAL A 17 5.88 -2.23 -10.12
N ARG A 18 7.15 -2.58 -9.89
CA ARG A 18 7.68 -3.87 -10.31
C ARG A 18 8.65 -4.33 -9.23
N PHE A 19 8.45 -5.52 -8.71
CA PHE A 19 9.34 -6.08 -7.71
C PHE A 19 10.39 -6.93 -8.41
N HIS A 20 11.63 -6.60 -8.17
CA HIS A 20 12.77 -7.28 -8.76
C HIS A 20 13.38 -8.28 -7.79
N ASN A 21 14.36 -9.03 -8.25
CA ASN A 21 15.00 -10.06 -7.44
C ASN A 21 15.58 -9.51 -6.14
N SER A 22 15.98 -8.26 -6.13
CA SER A 22 16.52 -7.63 -4.91
C SER A 22 15.50 -7.52 -3.79
N CYS A 23 14.22 -7.74 -4.08
CA CYS A 23 13.19 -7.73 -3.06
C CYS A 23 13.05 -9.10 -2.36
N ARG A 24 13.79 -10.11 -2.78
CA ARG A 24 13.88 -11.38 -2.08
C ARG A 24 14.87 -11.24 -0.95
N TYR A 25 14.44 -11.63 0.23
CA TYR A 25 15.31 -11.57 1.39
C TYR A 25 14.95 -12.67 2.37
N ASN A 26 15.93 -13.09 3.16
CA ASN A 26 15.73 -14.09 4.18
C ASN A 26 16.55 -13.67 5.42
N LEU A 27 15.84 -13.25 6.45
CA LEU A 27 16.44 -12.71 7.65
C LEU A 27 16.65 -13.75 8.74
N ASP A 28 16.02 -14.93 8.61
CA ASP A 28 16.09 -16.01 9.58
C ASP A 28 15.60 -15.62 10.97
N ASN A 29 14.67 -14.66 11.04
CA ASN A 29 14.09 -14.23 12.31
C ASN A 29 12.68 -13.69 12.05
N ASN A 30 12.01 -13.22 13.11
CA ASN A 30 10.63 -12.76 13.02
C ASN A 30 10.47 -11.52 12.16
N ASP A 31 11.53 -10.73 11.97
CA ASP A 31 11.45 -9.53 11.13
C ASP A 31 11.19 -9.88 9.67
N GLN A 32 11.39 -11.14 9.30
CA GLN A 32 11.07 -11.61 7.95
C GLN A 32 9.63 -11.30 7.56
N TYR A 33 8.72 -11.30 8.53
CA TYR A 33 7.30 -11.13 8.26
C TYR A 33 6.80 -9.71 8.48
N ASP A 34 7.69 -8.78 8.77
CA ASP A 34 7.31 -7.39 8.91
C ASP A 34 6.91 -6.82 7.55
N VAL A 35 5.89 -5.99 7.57
CA VAL A 35 5.40 -5.36 6.35
C VAL A 35 6.18 -4.09 6.08
N ASN A 36 6.77 -4.01 4.90
CA ASN A 36 7.51 -2.84 4.44
C ASN A 36 6.52 -1.85 3.82
N LYS A 37 6.72 -0.58 4.11
CA LYS A 37 5.84 0.46 3.56
C LYS A 37 6.27 0.79 2.15
N LEU A 38 5.32 0.90 1.24
CA LEU A 38 5.60 1.16 -0.16
C LEU A 38 5.32 2.62 -0.52
N PHE A 39 4.07 3.02 -0.58
CA PHE A 39 3.70 4.42 -0.81
C PHE A 39 2.27 4.65 -0.33
N GLY A 40 1.93 5.91 -0.11
CA GLY A 40 0.58 6.23 0.30
C GLY A 40 0.39 7.66 0.76
N PHE A 41 -0.73 7.88 1.43
CA PHE A 41 -1.14 9.18 1.95
C PHE A 41 -0.92 9.27 3.45
N GLY A 42 -0.49 10.45 3.88
CA GLY A 42 -0.58 10.85 5.27
C GLY A 42 -1.33 12.17 5.35
N TYR A 43 -2.15 12.34 6.35
CA TYR A 43 -2.97 13.53 6.50
C TYR A 43 -2.39 14.48 7.50
N GLY A 44 -1.95 15.64 7.02
CA GLY A 44 -1.48 16.70 7.87
C GLY A 44 -0.23 16.30 8.63
N LEU A 45 0.50 17.29 9.11
CA LEU A 45 1.74 17.01 9.82
C LEU A 45 1.45 16.47 11.21
N GLU A 46 0.45 17.03 11.86
CA GLU A 46 0.14 16.63 13.23
C GLU A 46 -0.79 15.42 13.29
N HIS A 47 -1.36 15.01 12.17
CA HIS A 47 -2.35 13.94 12.15
C HIS A 47 -1.92 12.70 11.38
N HIS A 48 -0.73 12.67 10.82
CA HIS A 48 -0.32 11.55 9.99
C HIS A 48 -0.25 10.24 10.78
N HIS A 49 -0.11 10.30 12.09
CA HIS A 49 -0.15 9.12 12.95
C HIS A 49 -1.55 8.58 13.14
N LYS A 50 -2.56 9.42 12.93
CA LYS A 50 -3.94 9.06 13.18
C LYS A 50 -4.64 8.57 11.93
N ASN A 51 -4.30 9.18 10.81
CA ASN A 51 -4.97 8.89 9.54
C ASN A 51 -3.95 8.84 8.44
N SER A 52 -3.74 7.66 7.93
CA SER A 52 -2.88 7.47 6.77
C SER A 52 -3.28 6.17 6.09
N ALA A 53 -2.99 6.09 4.82
CA ALA A 53 -3.26 4.87 4.05
C ALA A 53 -2.13 4.68 3.07
N ARG A 54 -1.59 3.47 3.04
CA ARG A 54 -0.50 3.17 2.11
C ARG A 54 -0.53 1.70 1.75
N PHE A 55 0.12 1.37 0.66
CA PHE A 55 0.41 -0.02 0.36
C PHE A 55 1.62 -0.45 1.18
N GLY A 56 1.62 -1.72 1.53
CA GLY A 56 2.76 -2.37 2.13
C GLY A 56 3.08 -3.65 1.40
N TRP A 57 4.24 -4.22 1.65
CA TRP A 57 4.64 -5.45 1.01
C TRP A 57 5.60 -6.24 1.90
N ARG A 58 5.63 -7.54 1.70
CA ARG A 58 6.70 -8.37 2.24
C ARG A 58 6.97 -9.52 1.27
N TYR A 59 8.16 -10.06 1.39
CA TYR A 59 8.53 -11.25 0.65
C TYR A 59 8.11 -12.49 1.44
N GLU A 60 7.46 -13.44 0.78
CA GLU A 60 7.08 -14.71 1.39
C GLU A 60 7.94 -15.81 0.81
N PRO A 61 8.97 -16.30 1.55
CA PRO A 61 9.90 -17.28 1.01
C PRO A 61 9.25 -18.63 0.68
N THR A 62 8.20 -19.00 1.37
CA THR A 62 7.58 -20.31 1.19
C THR A 62 6.94 -20.50 -0.18
N ILE A 63 6.53 -19.40 -0.79
CA ILE A 63 5.91 -19.43 -2.12
C ILE A 63 6.65 -18.57 -3.13
N ASP A 64 7.74 -17.91 -2.72
CA ASP A 64 8.57 -17.04 -3.56
C ASP A 64 7.74 -15.98 -4.25
N LYS A 65 6.97 -15.25 -3.48
CA LYS A 65 6.11 -14.16 -3.98
C LYS A 65 6.14 -12.99 -3.04
N ILE A 66 5.71 -11.85 -3.59
CA ILE A 66 5.47 -10.64 -2.81
C ILE A 66 4.02 -10.67 -2.35
N ILE A 67 3.81 -10.42 -1.07
CA ILE A 67 2.46 -10.24 -0.53
C ILE A 67 2.21 -8.75 -0.41
N LEU A 68 1.13 -8.30 -1.01
CA LEU A 68 0.72 -6.90 -0.99
C LEU A 68 -0.32 -6.67 0.09
N TYR A 69 -0.17 -5.58 0.82
CA TYR A 69 -1.05 -5.22 1.93
C TYR A 69 -1.60 -3.81 1.78
N ALA A 70 -2.79 -3.61 2.32
CA ALA A 70 -3.26 -2.28 2.70
C ALA A 70 -2.82 -2.04 4.14
N TYR A 71 -2.20 -0.90 4.36
CA TYR A 71 -1.65 -0.52 5.66
C TYR A 71 -2.27 0.82 6.03
N VAL A 72 -3.19 0.80 6.98
CA VAL A 72 -4.01 1.95 7.29
C VAL A 72 -3.90 2.29 8.77
N TYR A 73 -3.71 3.59 9.06
CA TYR A 73 -3.91 4.13 10.39
C TYR A 73 -5.21 4.93 10.38
N HIS A 74 -6.05 4.67 11.36
CA HIS A 74 -7.27 5.41 11.55
C HIS A 74 -7.50 5.61 13.04
N ASN A 75 -7.51 6.86 13.48
CA ASN A 75 -7.68 7.20 14.88
C ASN A 75 -6.71 6.44 15.79
N LYS A 76 -5.44 6.40 15.39
CA LYS A 76 -4.35 5.71 16.10
C LYS A 76 -4.43 4.19 16.05
N TYR A 77 -5.44 3.62 15.42
CA TYR A 77 -5.50 2.18 15.21
C TYR A 77 -4.83 1.83 13.90
N ARG A 78 -4.04 0.78 13.96
CA ARG A 78 -3.35 0.28 12.78
C ARG A 78 -4.09 -0.95 12.26
N LEU A 79 -4.38 -0.93 10.98
CA LEU A 79 -5.05 -2.04 10.31
C LEU A 79 -4.20 -2.46 9.13
N ILE A 80 -3.82 -3.72 9.08
CA ILE A 80 -3.05 -4.28 7.98
C ILE A 80 -3.87 -5.40 7.38
N THR A 81 -4.19 -5.28 6.10
CA THR A 81 -5.03 -6.25 5.41
C THR A 81 -4.30 -6.79 4.19
N ARG A 82 -4.23 -8.10 4.09
CA ARG A 82 -3.65 -8.75 2.92
C ARG A 82 -4.54 -8.51 1.71
N LEU A 83 -3.94 -8.08 0.60
CA LEU A 83 -4.67 -7.78 -0.63
C LEU A 83 -4.42 -8.82 -1.72
N ALA A 84 -3.16 -9.20 -1.95
CA ALA A 84 -2.85 -10.03 -3.11
C ALA A 84 -1.46 -10.62 -3.00
N GLU A 85 -1.21 -11.63 -3.84
CA GLU A 85 0.13 -12.16 -4.10
C GLU A 85 0.59 -11.63 -5.45
N LEU A 86 1.80 -11.11 -5.49
CA LEU A 86 2.36 -10.54 -6.71
C LEU A 86 3.59 -11.33 -7.15
N GLU A 87 3.75 -11.43 -8.46
CA GLU A 87 4.90 -12.11 -9.04
C GLU A 87 6.03 -11.14 -9.28
N PHE A 88 7.25 -11.65 -9.23
CA PHE A 88 8.44 -10.85 -9.55
C PHE A 88 8.47 -10.52 -11.03
N ASN A 89 9.05 -9.37 -11.33
CA ASN A 89 9.33 -8.93 -12.70
C ASN A 89 8.09 -8.71 -13.55
N LYS A 90 6.95 -8.50 -12.90
CA LYS A 90 5.73 -8.06 -13.57
C LYS A 90 5.39 -6.67 -13.11
N GLU A 91 4.85 -5.87 -14.00
CA GLU A 91 4.45 -4.51 -13.68
C GLU A 91 3.00 -4.50 -13.25
N TYR A 92 2.75 -3.83 -12.14
CA TYR A 92 1.40 -3.65 -11.60
C TYR A 92 1.12 -2.18 -11.43
N GLU A 93 -0.12 -1.79 -11.62
CA GLU A 93 -0.55 -0.44 -11.30
C GLU A 93 -1.34 -0.48 -10.01
N LEU A 94 -0.88 0.27 -9.02
CA LEU A 94 -1.49 0.34 -7.70
C LEU A 94 -2.03 1.73 -7.50
N ALA A 95 -3.22 1.83 -6.95
CA ALA A 95 -3.83 3.12 -6.68
C ALA A 95 -4.54 3.11 -5.34
N ILE A 96 -4.51 4.25 -4.68
CA ILE A 96 -5.30 4.51 -3.49
C ILE A 96 -6.16 5.72 -3.78
N THR A 97 -7.45 5.58 -3.58
CA THR A 97 -8.40 6.68 -3.73
C THR A 97 -9.07 6.93 -2.41
N ILE A 98 -9.18 8.19 -2.03
CA ILE A 98 -9.89 8.60 -0.83
C ILE A 98 -11.23 9.15 -1.25
N ASN A 99 -12.28 8.61 -0.65
CA ASN A 99 -13.64 9.09 -0.90
C ASN A 99 -14.36 9.18 0.43
N GLY A 100 -14.55 10.41 0.91
CA GLY A 100 -15.12 10.62 2.22
C GLY A 100 -14.22 10.03 3.30
N ASN A 101 -14.75 9.10 4.05
CA ASN A 101 -14.00 8.44 5.12
C ASN A 101 -13.44 7.09 4.69
N ALA A 102 -13.52 6.75 3.43
CA ALA A 102 -13.12 5.45 2.95
C ALA A 102 -11.87 5.53 2.08
N TYR A 103 -11.04 4.50 2.16
CA TYR A 103 -9.90 4.32 1.30
C TYR A 103 -10.17 3.16 0.38
N PHE A 104 -9.92 3.36 -0.91
CA PHE A 104 -10.09 2.32 -1.91
C PHE A 104 -8.73 1.98 -2.49
N PHE A 105 -8.33 0.74 -2.34
CA PHE A 105 -7.08 0.24 -2.88
C PHE A 105 -7.37 -0.55 -4.13
N SER A 106 -6.66 -0.27 -5.21
CA SER A 106 -6.85 -1.01 -6.45
C SER A 106 -5.54 -1.54 -6.97
N LEU A 107 -5.63 -2.65 -7.68
CA LEU A 107 -4.50 -3.36 -8.23
C LEU A 107 -4.86 -3.84 -9.63
N GLU A 108 -4.03 -3.51 -10.60
CA GLU A 108 -4.19 -3.99 -11.97
C GLU A 108 -2.86 -4.45 -12.51
N LEU A 109 -2.88 -5.52 -13.29
CA LEU A 109 -1.71 -5.95 -14.04
C LEU A 109 -1.52 -4.98 -15.21
N SER A 110 -0.36 -4.40 -15.27
CA SER A 110 -0.07 -3.36 -16.27
C SER A 110 0.41 -3.95 -17.58
#